data_8fe1244696da4bf1d25b7508687b8887
#
_entry.id   8fe1244696da4bf1d25b7508687b8887
#
_cell.length_a   1.000
_cell.length_b   1.000
_cell.length_c   1.000
_cell.angle_alpha   90.00
_cell.angle_beta   90.00
_cell.angle_gamma   90.00
#
_symmetry.space_group_name_H-M   'P 1'
#
loop_
_entity.id
_entity.type
_entity.pdbx_description
1 polymer ?
#
loop_
_entity_poly.entity_id
_entity_poly.type
_entity_poly.pdbx_seq_one_letter_code
_entity_poly.pdbx_strand_id
1 'polypeptide(L)'
;MEPVIYANARVAAERGDTTICCTRYGNVMCSRGSGIPLFIDQIKAGNPITITDPDMTRFLMNLDEAVDLVMFAFQHANPGDLLIQKADAYTIGNLAKAVHKVFGDTGTRIIGTRHGEKLYETLMTREERLRSEDMGRYFRVAADNRDLNYDKFMVKGRVHTMANDAYTSHNTNLLNVDDTVKKILATDYVQEALLSLIHI
;
A
#
# COMPACT_ATOMS: atom_id res chain seq x y z
N MET A 1 10.19 -11.08 -8.64
CA MET A 1 9.15 -11.22 -9.69
C MET A 1 9.16 -10.06 -10.67
N GLU A 2 9.14 -8.79 -10.23
CA GLU A 2 9.16 -7.60 -11.10
C GLU A 2 10.28 -7.61 -12.18
N PRO A 3 11.55 -7.98 -11.89
CA PRO A 3 12.58 -7.99 -12.94
C PRO A 3 12.26 -8.90 -14.14
N VAL A 4 11.56 -10.00 -13.90
CA VAL A 4 11.12 -10.91 -14.97
C VAL A 4 10.03 -10.26 -15.82
N ILE A 5 9.13 -9.51 -15.20
CA ILE A 5 8.07 -8.78 -15.89
C ILE A 5 8.67 -7.67 -16.75
N TYR A 6 9.66 -6.91 -16.25
CA TYR A 6 10.34 -5.88 -17.03
C TYR A 6 11.09 -6.44 -18.23
N ALA A 7 11.74 -7.60 -18.09
CA ALA A 7 12.40 -8.27 -19.21
C ALA A 7 11.40 -8.65 -20.29
N ASN A 8 10.25 -9.22 -19.90
CA ASN A 8 9.19 -9.60 -20.85
C ASN A 8 8.52 -8.36 -21.47
N ALA A 9 8.34 -7.28 -20.73
CA ALA A 9 7.79 -6.03 -21.24
C ALA A 9 8.65 -5.46 -22.39
N ARG A 10 9.97 -5.53 -22.25
CA ARG A 10 10.92 -5.10 -23.28
C ARG A 10 10.78 -5.94 -24.56
N VAL A 11 10.73 -7.26 -24.42
CA VAL A 11 10.56 -8.18 -25.57
C VAL A 11 9.20 -7.99 -26.26
N ALA A 12 8.13 -7.81 -25.49
CA ALA A 12 6.79 -7.55 -26.02
C ALA A 12 6.72 -6.21 -26.76
N ALA A 13 7.35 -5.16 -26.23
CA ALA A 13 7.43 -3.85 -26.86
C ALA A 13 8.16 -3.89 -28.21
N GLU A 14 9.25 -4.66 -28.31
CA GLU A 14 9.98 -4.84 -29.57
C GLU A 14 9.14 -5.55 -30.65
N ARG A 15 8.25 -6.46 -30.23
CA ARG A 15 7.32 -7.16 -31.14
C ARG A 15 6.09 -6.31 -31.51
N GLY A 16 5.77 -5.32 -30.70
CA GLY A 16 4.65 -4.40 -30.92
C GLY A 16 3.27 -5.03 -30.73
N ASP A 17 3.17 -6.17 -30.06
CA ASP A 17 1.93 -6.94 -29.93
C ASP A 17 1.22 -6.77 -28.57
N THR A 18 1.94 -6.43 -27.51
CA THR A 18 1.35 -6.36 -26.17
C THR A 18 2.08 -5.34 -25.28
N THR A 19 1.32 -4.54 -24.53
CA THR A 19 1.86 -3.69 -23.46
C THR A 19 1.84 -4.44 -22.13
N ILE A 20 3.01 -4.65 -21.55
CA ILE A 20 3.18 -5.24 -20.22
C ILE A 20 3.66 -4.16 -19.26
N CYS A 21 2.97 -3.96 -18.17
CA CYS A 21 3.32 -3.03 -17.09
C CYS A 21 3.12 -3.67 -15.71
N CYS A 22 3.55 -2.97 -14.65
CA CYS A 22 3.37 -3.41 -13.27
C CYS A 22 2.52 -2.39 -12.51
N THR A 23 1.74 -2.89 -11.55
CA THR A 23 1.11 -2.09 -10.50
C THR A 23 1.66 -2.49 -9.15
N ARG A 24 1.91 -1.52 -8.26
CA ARG A 24 2.36 -1.75 -6.89
C ARG A 24 1.47 -0.95 -5.95
N TYR A 25 0.89 -1.64 -4.99
CA TYR A 25 -0.03 -1.05 -4.01
C TYR A 25 0.23 -1.63 -2.62
N GLY A 26 -0.26 -0.91 -1.61
CA GLY A 26 -0.11 -1.28 -0.21
C GLY A 26 -1.04 -2.41 0.24
N ASN A 27 -1.20 -2.49 1.55
CA ASN A 27 -2.06 -3.50 2.17
C ASN A 27 -3.52 -3.21 1.86
N VAL A 28 -4.22 -4.18 1.26
CA VAL A 28 -5.67 -4.10 1.04
C VAL A 28 -6.38 -4.48 2.33
N MET A 29 -7.27 -3.59 2.80
CA MET A 29 -8.08 -3.78 4.00
C MET A 29 -8.91 -5.06 3.92
N CYS A 30 -9.12 -5.69 5.06
CA CYS A 30 -10.00 -6.86 5.23
C CYS A 30 -9.65 -8.06 4.35
N SER A 31 -8.44 -8.09 3.76
CA SER A 31 -7.95 -9.27 3.06
C SER A 31 -7.79 -10.45 4.03
N ARG A 32 -7.89 -11.68 3.50
CA ARG A 32 -7.78 -12.90 4.33
C ARG A 32 -6.47 -12.92 5.13
N GLY A 33 -6.59 -13.09 6.45
CA GLY A 33 -5.44 -13.11 7.37
C GLY A 33 -4.85 -11.74 7.70
N SER A 34 -5.50 -10.64 7.31
CA SER A 34 -5.08 -9.29 7.68
C SER A 34 -5.52 -8.90 9.09
N GLY A 35 -4.97 -7.78 9.61
CA GLY A 35 -5.17 -7.35 10.99
C GLY A 35 -6.62 -7.02 11.36
N ILE A 36 -7.40 -6.40 10.44
CA ILE A 36 -8.78 -5.99 10.74
C ILE A 36 -9.67 -7.19 11.05
N PRO A 37 -9.76 -8.23 10.19
CA PRO A 37 -10.51 -9.44 10.52
C PRO A 37 -10.05 -10.11 11.82
N LEU A 38 -8.73 -10.22 12.02
CA LEU A 38 -8.18 -10.81 13.23
C LEU A 38 -8.64 -10.06 14.50
N PHE A 39 -8.59 -8.73 14.48
CA PHE A 39 -8.99 -7.91 15.62
C PHE A 39 -10.49 -8.04 15.91
N ILE A 40 -11.31 -8.04 14.86
CA ILE A 40 -12.77 -8.25 14.99
C ILE A 40 -13.07 -9.61 15.59
N ASP A 41 -12.42 -10.68 15.12
CA ASP A 41 -12.62 -12.03 15.64
C ASP A 41 -12.19 -12.14 17.11
N GLN A 42 -11.09 -11.48 17.50
CA GLN A 42 -10.66 -11.45 18.90
C GLN A 42 -11.68 -10.75 19.79
N ILE A 43 -12.22 -9.60 19.36
CA ILE A 43 -13.26 -8.88 20.11
C ILE A 43 -14.54 -9.74 20.23
N LYS A 44 -15.01 -10.33 19.13
CA LYS A 44 -16.19 -11.22 19.14
C LYS A 44 -16.02 -12.41 20.09
N ALA A 45 -14.79 -12.89 20.25
CA ALA A 45 -14.47 -13.96 21.21
C ALA A 45 -14.27 -13.46 22.65
N GLY A 46 -14.44 -12.15 22.93
CA GLY A 46 -14.20 -11.56 24.25
C GLY A 46 -12.71 -11.48 24.62
N ASN A 47 -11.80 -11.66 23.67
CA ASN A 47 -10.36 -11.62 23.89
C ASN A 47 -9.79 -10.23 23.62
N PRO A 48 -8.69 -9.83 24.30
CA PRO A 48 -7.98 -8.60 23.97
C PRO A 48 -7.37 -8.67 22.56
N ILE A 49 -7.35 -7.52 21.87
CA ILE A 49 -6.63 -7.39 20.59
C ILE A 49 -5.13 -7.62 20.83
N THR A 50 -4.52 -8.49 20.03
CA THR A 50 -3.07 -8.73 20.09
C THR A 50 -2.34 -7.95 19.01
N ILE A 51 -1.40 -7.10 19.39
CA ILE A 51 -0.55 -6.32 18.49
C ILE A 51 0.92 -6.60 18.74
N THR A 52 1.73 -6.54 17.70
CA THR A 52 3.18 -6.79 17.79
C THR A 52 3.90 -5.55 18.30
N ASP A 53 3.70 -4.42 17.67
CA ASP A 53 4.25 -3.12 18.04
C ASP A 53 3.23 -2.03 17.63
N PRO A 54 2.79 -1.16 18.58
CA PRO A 54 1.81 -0.13 18.29
C PRO A 54 2.28 0.93 17.28
N ASP A 55 3.59 1.15 17.18
CA ASP A 55 4.19 2.17 16.32
C ASP A 55 4.48 1.68 14.88
N MET A 56 4.35 0.39 14.63
CA MET A 56 4.41 -0.13 13.26
C MET A 56 3.40 0.55 12.37
N THR A 57 3.80 0.90 11.15
CA THR A 57 2.90 1.49 10.16
C THR A 57 2.63 0.56 8.98
N ARG A 58 1.41 0.66 8.45
CA ARG A 58 0.99 -0.02 7.24
C ARG A 58 0.21 0.95 6.36
N PHE A 59 0.29 0.76 5.05
CA PHE A 59 -0.60 1.47 4.14
C PHE A 59 -2.03 0.96 4.30
N LEU A 60 -2.99 1.83 4.03
CA LEU A 60 -4.40 1.54 4.15
C LEU A 60 -5.10 1.87 2.82
N MET A 61 -5.56 0.86 2.13
CA MET A 61 -6.37 1.02 0.93
C MET A 61 -7.51 0.01 0.88
N ASN A 62 -8.58 0.36 0.20
CA ASN A 62 -9.68 -0.55 -0.06
C ASN A 62 -9.48 -1.31 -1.38
N LEU A 63 -10.37 -2.27 -1.67
CA LEU A 63 -10.28 -3.07 -2.87
C LEU A 63 -10.55 -2.23 -4.13
N ASP A 64 -11.49 -1.29 -4.06
CA ASP A 64 -11.84 -0.42 -5.19
C ASP A 64 -10.65 0.46 -5.60
N GLU A 65 -9.91 1.00 -4.63
CA GLU A 65 -8.67 1.75 -4.89
C GLU A 65 -7.62 0.90 -5.61
N ALA A 66 -7.53 -0.40 -5.29
CA ALA A 66 -6.63 -1.33 -5.97
C ALA A 66 -7.08 -1.60 -7.42
N VAL A 67 -8.39 -1.78 -7.62
CA VAL A 67 -8.99 -1.95 -8.96
C VAL A 67 -8.81 -0.68 -9.79
N ASP A 68 -9.06 0.50 -9.22
CA ASP A 68 -8.86 1.80 -9.88
C ASP A 68 -7.42 1.95 -10.40
N LEU A 69 -6.40 1.54 -9.61
CA LEU A 69 -5.02 1.56 -10.06
C LEU A 69 -4.80 0.67 -11.28
N VAL A 70 -5.37 -0.54 -11.28
CA VAL A 70 -5.25 -1.47 -12.41
C VAL A 70 -5.94 -0.91 -13.66
N MET A 71 -7.15 -0.35 -13.50
CA MET A 71 -7.87 0.29 -14.60
C MET A 71 -7.12 1.51 -15.15
N PHE A 72 -6.53 2.30 -14.27
CA PHE A 72 -5.65 3.42 -14.66
C PHE A 72 -4.43 2.94 -15.44
N ALA A 73 -3.83 1.81 -15.01
CA ALA A 73 -2.70 1.21 -15.71
C ALA A 73 -3.05 0.78 -17.14
N PHE A 74 -4.21 0.17 -17.35
CA PHE A 74 -4.68 -0.22 -18.69
C PHE A 74 -4.82 0.98 -19.64
N GLN A 75 -5.16 2.15 -19.10
CA GLN A 75 -5.41 3.36 -19.91
C GLN A 75 -4.15 4.19 -20.17
N HIS A 76 -3.18 4.16 -19.23
CA HIS A 76 -2.10 5.14 -19.19
C HIS A 76 -0.68 4.58 -19.16
N ALA A 77 -0.52 3.27 -18.94
CA ALA A 77 0.81 2.69 -18.85
C ALA A 77 1.46 2.49 -20.21
N ASN A 78 2.76 2.76 -20.28
CA ASN A 78 3.62 2.33 -21.38
C ASN A 78 4.32 1.00 -21.04
N PRO A 79 4.90 0.32 -22.03
CA PRO A 79 5.63 -0.93 -21.80
C PRO A 79 6.72 -0.76 -20.73
N GLY A 80 6.68 -1.60 -19.71
CA GLY A 80 7.65 -1.62 -18.62
C GLY A 80 7.43 -0.55 -17.52
N ASP A 81 6.37 0.24 -17.60
CA ASP A 81 6.02 1.17 -16.51
C ASP A 81 5.66 0.44 -15.23
N LEU A 82 6.00 1.05 -14.11
CA LEU A 82 5.50 0.70 -12.79
C LEU A 82 4.60 1.83 -12.28
N LEU A 83 3.33 1.52 -12.04
CA LEU A 83 2.38 2.43 -11.44
C LEU A 83 2.19 2.11 -9.96
N ILE A 84 2.26 3.12 -9.11
CA ILE A 84 2.26 2.97 -7.66
C ILE A 84 1.14 3.81 -7.06
N GLN A 85 0.31 3.19 -6.24
CA GLN A 85 -0.76 3.86 -5.50
C GLN A 85 -0.18 4.81 -4.46
N LYS A 86 -0.64 6.05 -4.44
CA LYS A 86 -0.49 6.93 -3.27
C LYS A 86 -1.57 6.55 -2.26
N ALA A 87 -1.14 6.14 -1.08
CA ALA A 87 -2.06 5.68 -0.05
C ALA A 87 -1.74 6.35 1.29
N ASP A 88 -2.79 6.57 2.08
CA ASP A 88 -2.65 6.89 3.49
C ASP A 88 -2.07 5.70 4.25
N ALA A 89 -1.55 5.96 5.44
CA ALA A 89 -1.07 4.93 6.34
C ALA A 89 -1.68 5.10 7.73
N TYR A 90 -1.55 4.09 8.55
CA TYR A 90 -1.97 4.09 9.94
C TYR A 90 -0.89 3.41 10.80
N THR A 91 -0.88 3.71 12.10
CA THR A 91 -0.14 2.90 13.05
C THR A 91 -1.01 1.73 13.53
N ILE A 92 -0.39 0.60 13.82
CA ILE A 92 -1.13 -0.57 14.35
C ILE A 92 -1.89 -0.22 15.61
N GLY A 93 -1.31 0.66 16.46
CA GLY A 93 -1.98 1.19 17.65
C GLY A 93 -3.24 1.99 17.33
N ASN A 94 -3.23 2.84 16.29
CA ASN A 94 -4.42 3.58 15.87
C ASN A 94 -5.47 2.65 15.27
N LEU A 95 -5.06 1.64 14.51
CA LEU A 95 -5.99 0.63 13.99
C LEU A 95 -6.69 -0.12 15.13
N ALA A 96 -5.95 -0.59 16.15
CA ALA A 96 -6.53 -1.27 17.30
C ALA A 96 -7.56 -0.39 18.02
N LYS A 97 -7.22 0.89 18.27
CA LYS A 97 -8.16 1.86 18.86
C LYS A 97 -9.39 2.11 17.97
N ALA A 98 -9.22 2.18 16.66
CA ALA A 98 -10.33 2.37 15.72
C ALA A 98 -11.27 1.17 15.73
N VAL A 99 -10.74 -0.07 15.73
CA VAL A 99 -11.56 -1.29 15.81
C VAL A 99 -12.28 -1.38 17.17
N HIS A 100 -11.61 -1.07 18.30
CA HIS A 100 -12.26 -0.97 19.61
C HIS A 100 -13.41 0.05 19.63
N LYS A 101 -13.20 1.22 19.00
CA LYS A 101 -14.25 2.26 18.93
C LYS A 101 -15.49 1.79 18.18
N VAL A 102 -15.35 0.88 17.22
CA VAL A 102 -16.43 0.36 16.37
C VAL A 102 -17.09 -0.89 16.98
N PHE A 103 -16.30 -1.81 17.53
CA PHE A 103 -16.77 -3.15 17.96
C PHE A 103 -16.81 -3.35 19.48
N GLY A 104 -16.32 -2.39 20.26
CA GLY A 104 -16.22 -2.50 21.72
C GLY A 104 -14.78 -2.76 22.18
N ASP A 105 -14.48 -2.29 23.40
CA ASP A 105 -13.14 -2.39 23.97
C ASP A 105 -12.98 -3.66 24.82
N THR A 106 -12.16 -4.59 24.38
CA THR A 106 -11.76 -5.81 25.10
C THR A 106 -10.32 -5.74 25.63
N GLY A 107 -9.69 -4.56 25.52
CA GLY A 107 -8.29 -4.35 25.86
C GLY A 107 -7.32 -4.73 24.75
N THR A 108 -6.08 -4.31 24.91
CA THR A 108 -4.99 -4.58 23.94
C THR A 108 -3.82 -5.24 24.65
N ARG A 109 -3.26 -6.28 24.05
CA ARG A 109 -2.06 -6.96 24.52
C ARG A 109 -0.93 -6.86 23.50
N ILE A 110 0.21 -6.30 23.92
CA ILE A 110 1.42 -6.25 23.10
C ILE A 110 2.12 -7.61 23.22
N ILE A 111 2.37 -8.26 22.07
CA ILE A 111 3.02 -9.57 22.00
C ILE A 111 4.47 -9.52 21.53
N GLY A 112 4.96 -8.32 21.15
CA GLY A 112 6.29 -8.11 20.59
C GLY A 112 6.39 -8.46 19.10
N THR A 113 7.46 -7.96 18.46
CA THR A 113 7.72 -8.16 17.03
C THR A 113 8.19 -9.59 16.75
N ARG A 114 7.75 -10.16 15.65
CA ARG A 114 8.23 -11.45 15.15
C ARG A 114 9.54 -11.28 14.38
N HIS A 115 10.35 -12.31 14.33
CA HIS A 115 11.57 -12.28 13.52
C HIS A 115 11.25 -12.03 12.04
N GLY A 116 11.88 -10.99 11.46
CA GLY A 116 11.66 -10.60 10.07
C GLY A 116 10.41 -9.75 9.82
N GLU A 117 9.65 -9.37 10.84
CA GLU A 117 8.52 -8.45 10.68
C GLU A 117 9.01 -7.02 10.44
N LYS A 118 8.48 -6.41 9.36
CA LYS A 118 8.86 -5.04 8.99
C LYS A 118 8.16 -4.02 9.86
N LEU A 119 8.90 -3.02 10.33
CA LEU A 119 8.33 -1.88 11.08
C LEU A 119 7.44 -1.00 10.20
N TYR A 120 7.75 -0.91 8.92
CA TYR A 120 7.00 -0.14 7.91
C TYR A 120 7.08 -0.82 6.55
N GLU A 121 6.16 -0.46 5.66
CA GLU A 121 6.14 -0.93 4.27
C GLU A 121 6.73 0.13 3.33
N THR A 122 7.37 -0.33 2.27
CA THR A 122 7.94 0.53 1.23
C THR A 122 7.25 0.24 -0.09
N LEU A 123 6.65 1.26 -0.70
CA LEU A 123 6.02 1.17 -2.02
C LEU A 123 6.94 1.65 -3.14
N MET A 124 7.89 2.52 -2.85
CA MET A 124 8.84 3.03 -3.84
C MET A 124 10.19 3.24 -3.19
N THR A 125 11.25 2.73 -3.80
CA THR A 125 12.63 2.99 -3.35
C THR A 125 13.01 4.44 -3.61
N ARG A 126 14.11 4.88 -3.02
CA ARG A 126 14.65 6.22 -3.25
C ARG A 126 15.00 6.43 -4.73
N GLU A 127 15.62 5.45 -5.37
CA GLU A 127 16.03 5.50 -6.77
C GLU A 127 14.81 5.55 -7.71
N GLU A 128 13.76 4.78 -7.41
CA GLU A 128 12.50 4.82 -8.14
C GLU A 128 11.83 6.19 -7.97
N ARG A 129 11.85 6.75 -6.75
CA ARG A 129 11.23 8.06 -6.47
C ARG A 129 11.89 9.21 -7.24
N LEU A 130 13.21 9.18 -7.37
CA LEU A 130 13.95 10.18 -8.16
C LEU A 130 13.57 10.17 -9.65
N ARG A 131 13.10 9.03 -10.15
CA ARG A 131 12.68 8.84 -11.55
C ARG A 131 11.17 8.87 -11.73
N SER A 132 10.41 8.98 -10.63
CA SER A 132 8.96 8.92 -10.69
C SER A 132 8.35 10.22 -11.17
N GLU A 133 7.26 10.08 -11.90
CA GLU A 133 6.37 11.16 -12.29
C GLU A 133 5.15 11.15 -11.35
N ASP A 134 4.73 12.32 -10.92
CA ASP A 134 3.52 12.49 -10.13
C ASP A 134 2.31 12.62 -11.06
N MET A 135 1.42 11.62 -11.05
CA MET A 135 0.20 11.57 -11.83
C MET A 135 -1.06 11.82 -10.96
N GLY A 136 -0.94 12.62 -9.91
CA GLY A 136 -2.05 12.92 -8.99
C GLY A 136 -2.24 11.83 -7.96
N ARG A 137 -3.17 10.89 -8.16
CA ARG A 137 -3.42 9.75 -7.24
C ARG A 137 -2.34 8.67 -7.31
N TYR A 138 -1.50 8.68 -8.32
CA TYR A 138 -0.52 7.64 -8.60
C TYR A 138 0.87 8.23 -8.84
N PHE A 139 1.90 7.43 -8.62
CA PHE A 139 3.23 7.65 -9.17
C PHE A 139 3.45 6.72 -10.35
N ARG A 140 4.13 7.20 -11.37
CA ARG A 140 4.62 6.43 -12.49
C ARG A 140 6.14 6.38 -12.44
N VAL A 141 6.71 5.19 -12.43
CA VAL A 141 8.14 4.96 -12.63
C VAL A 141 8.32 4.38 -14.01
N ALA A 142 8.90 5.14 -14.93
CA ALA A 142 9.12 4.69 -16.29
C ALA A 142 10.13 3.54 -16.35
N ALA A 143 9.98 2.69 -17.36
CA ALA A 143 10.94 1.63 -17.64
C ALA A 143 12.36 2.19 -17.78
N ASP A 144 13.34 1.48 -17.23
CA ASP A 144 14.74 1.81 -17.43
C ASP A 144 15.20 1.30 -18.80
N ASN A 145 15.11 2.14 -19.82
CA ASN A 145 15.50 1.87 -21.20
C ASN A 145 16.94 2.28 -21.48
N ARG A 146 17.76 2.53 -20.44
CA ARG A 146 19.15 2.94 -20.63
C ARG A 146 19.94 1.75 -21.17
N ASP A 147 20.54 1.97 -22.37
CA ASP A 147 21.59 1.12 -22.88
C ASP A 147 22.85 1.26 -22.04
N LEU A 148 23.76 0.28 -22.09
CA LEU A 148 25.06 0.30 -21.41
C LEU A 148 25.98 1.48 -21.85
N ASN A 149 25.50 2.37 -22.72
CA ASN A 149 26.24 3.50 -23.23
C ASN A 149 26.00 4.73 -22.34
N TYR A 150 26.79 4.83 -21.29
CA TYR A 150 26.71 5.88 -20.25
C TYR A 150 26.88 7.32 -20.76
N ASP A 151 27.52 7.51 -21.91
CA ASP A 151 27.85 8.85 -22.45
C ASP A 151 26.62 9.63 -22.97
N LYS A 152 25.50 8.96 -23.27
CA LYS A 152 24.29 9.61 -23.78
C LYS A 152 23.37 10.16 -22.69
N PHE A 153 23.64 9.93 -21.41
CA PHE A 153 22.71 10.15 -20.32
C PHE A 153 23.17 11.20 -19.28
N MET A 154 24.05 12.09 -19.63
CA MET A 154 24.22 13.35 -18.91
C MET A 154 22.98 14.23 -19.14
N VAL A 155 21.85 13.86 -18.54
CA VAL A 155 20.70 14.73 -18.44
C VAL A 155 21.12 15.86 -17.52
N LYS A 156 21.13 17.10 -18.02
CA LYS A 156 21.21 18.29 -17.18
C LYS A 156 20.18 18.17 -16.09
N GLY A 157 20.65 17.90 -14.84
CA GLY A 157 19.81 17.48 -13.75
C GLY A 157 18.67 18.48 -13.52
N ARG A 158 17.45 18.03 -13.65
CA ARG A 158 16.36 18.61 -12.87
C ARG A 158 16.62 18.18 -11.45
N VAL A 159 17.20 19.08 -10.66
CA VAL A 159 17.26 18.94 -9.21
C VAL A 159 15.80 19.07 -8.73
N HIS A 160 15.09 17.96 -8.73
CA HIS A 160 13.83 17.87 -7.97
C HIS A 160 14.24 17.84 -6.49
N THR A 161 14.15 18.99 -5.85
CA THR A 161 14.31 19.20 -4.40
C THR A 161 13.15 18.60 -3.58
N MET A 162 12.39 17.64 -4.12
CA MET A 162 11.31 16.96 -3.41
C MET A 162 11.79 15.62 -2.90
N ALA A 163 11.77 15.54 -1.57
CA ALA A 163 11.89 14.33 -0.72
C ALA A 163 12.82 13.24 -1.29
N ASN A 164 14.10 13.32 -0.93
CA ASN A 164 15.14 12.34 -1.30
C ASN A 164 14.96 10.93 -0.69
N ASP A 165 13.84 10.64 -0.06
CA ASP A 165 13.61 9.39 0.67
C ASP A 165 12.68 8.45 -0.08
N ALA A 166 12.79 7.14 0.21
CA ALA A 166 11.85 6.14 -0.26
C ALA A 166 10.41 6.51 0.13
N TYR A 167 9.41 6.08 -0.65
CA TYR A 167 8.00 6.25 -0.29
C TYR A 167 7.56 5.06 0.58
N THR A 168 7.32 5.36 1.86
CA THR A 168 7.04 4.36 2.89
C THR A 168 5.78 4.71 3.66
N SER A 169 5.23 3.74 4.38
CA SER A 169 4.10 3.98 5.29
C SER A 169 4.43 4.88 6.48
N HIS A 170 5.72 5.17 6.73
CA HIS A 170 6.15 6.12 7.76
C HIS A 170 6.13 7.58 7.31
N ASN A 171 6.31 7.84 6.02
CA ASN A 171 6.45 9.19 5.48
C ASN A 171 5.35 9.59 4.50
N THR A 172 4.18 8.99 4.63
CA THR A 172 2.94 9.39 3.98
C THR A 172 1.99 10.04 5.00
N ASN A 173 0.78 10.37 4.57
CA ASN A 173 -0.25 10.88 5.47
C ASN A 173 -0.66 9.79 6.48
N LEU A 174 -0.39 10.03 7.76
CA LEU A 174 -0.78 9.12 8.84
C LEU A 174 -2.16 9.48 9.36
N LEU A 175 -3.10 8.54 9.22
CA LEU A 175 -4.46 8.67 9.70
C LEU A 175 -4.50 8.64 11.23
N ASN A 176 -5.24 9.56 11.81
CA ASN A 176 -5.64 9.48 13.21
C ASN A 176 -6.71 8.40 13.44
N VAL A 177 -7.11 8.18 14.69
CA VAL A 177 -8.10 7.13 15.03
C VAL A 177 -9.44 7.37 14.34
N ASP A 178 -9.93 8.62 14.31
CA ASP A 178 -11.25 8.94 13.75
C ASP A 178 -11.29 8.77 12.22
N ASP A 179 -10.23 9.15 11.53
CA ASP A 179 -10.13 8.96 10.09
C ASP A 179 -9.91 7.48 9.74
N THR A 180 -9.19 6.72 10.59
CA THR A 180 -9.09 5.27 10.48
C THR A 180 -10.48 4.62 10.64
N VAL A 181 -11.29 5.04 11.61
CA VAL A 181 -12.68 4.58 11.80
C VAL A 181 -13.50 4.81 10.53
N LYS A 182 -13.45 6.01 9.94
CA LYS A 182 -14.18 6.29 8.69
C LYS A 182 -13.77 5.35 7.56
N LYS A 183 -12.46 5.13 7.40
CA LYS A 183 -11.91 4.23 6.36
C LYS A 183 -12.37 2.78 6.56
N ILE A 184 -12.29 2.23 7.77
CA ILE A 184 -12.70 0.83 8.02
C ILE A 184 -14.21 0.65 7.89
N LEU A 185 -15.03 1.64 8.32
CA LEU A 185 -16.48 1.61 8.16
C LEU A 185 -16.94 1.68 6.69
N ALA A 186 -16.11 2.18 5.79
CA ALA A 186 -16.40 2.21 4.36
C ALA A 186 -16.21 0.84 3.67
N THR A 187 -15.77 -0.19 4.40
CA THR A 187 -15.58 -1.55 3.83
C THR A 187 -16.78 -2.44 4.09
N ASP A 188 -17.23 -3.17 3.06
CA ASP A 188 -18.37 -4.11 3.16
C ASP A 188 -18.15 -5.14 4.27
N TYR A 189 -16.94 -5.68 4.40
CA TYR A 189 -16.60 -6.64 5.45
C TYR A 189 -16.91 -6.13 6.86
N VAL A 190 -16.56 -4.87 7.15
CA VAL A 190 -16.81 -4.26 8.47
C VAL A 190 -18.29 -4.02 8.68
N GLN A 191 -19.01 -3.58 7.62
CA GLN A 191 -20.46 -3.41 7.68
C GLN A 191 -21.19 -4.74 7.97
N GLU A 192 -20.83 -5.80 7.26
CA GLU A 192 -21.38 -7.13 7.47
C GLU A 192 -21.07 -7.66 8.89
N ALA A 193 -19.82 -7.43 9.36
CA ALA A 193 -19.41 -7.82 10.70
C ALA A 193 -20.20 -7.11 11.80
N LEU A 194 -20.55 -5.83 11.61
CA LEU A 194 -21.40 -5.07 12.52
C LEU A 194 -22.84 -5.58 12.53
N LEU A 195 -23.43 -5.83 11.35
CA LEU A 195 -24.78 -6.38 11.24
C LEU A 195 -24.88 -7.73 11.97
N SER A 196 -23.84 -8.55 11.90
CA SER A 196 -23.80 -9.85 12.59
C SER A 196 -23.80 -9.74 14.13
N LEU A 197 -23.41 -8.59 14.69
CA LEU A 197 -23.45 -8.34 16.14
C LEU A 197 -24.83 -7.88 16.64
N ILE A 198 -25.64 -7.30 15.74
CA ILE A 198 -26.97 -6.77 16.10
C ILE A 198 -28.00 -7.90 16.13
N HIS A 199 -27.72 -9.03 15.49
CA HIS A 199 -28.63 -10.17 15.38
C HIS A 199 -28.35 -11.30 16.39
N ILE A 200 -27.49 -11.04 17.40
CA ILE A 200 -27.28 -11.91 18.56
C ILE A 200 -27.95 -11.30 19.79
#